data_5928018a1f1e6488ac68487a5a171362
#
_entry.id   5928018a1f1e6488ac68487a5a171362
#
_cell.length_a   1.000
_cell.length_b   1.000
_cell.length_c   1.000
_cell.angle_alpha   90.00
_cell.angle_beta   90.00
_cell.angle_gamma   90.00
#
_symmetry.space_group_name_H-M   'P 1'
#
loop_
_entity.id
_entity.type
_entity.pdbx_description
1 polymer ?
#
loop_
_entity_poly.entity_id
_entity_poly.type
_entity_poly.pdbx_seq_one_letter_code
_entity_poly.pdbx_strand_id
1 'polypeptide(L)'
;MINDARTDVAAHAAWRVADAPHPAALDAPEAWAYHGIAEVERLSMIAEFGDEDLATRAIDLLASANHENHMRRRRIVAVEDGPDGAPLVVGHGVAHLWMTSNPHLAFVHVAVRPSHRRRGIGSALVQRLREIVVEEGRTTVIVDADFASEPDAASEPVLVPPTGSGSVAAGKPGVLLAQKNGLRLELVARRSVLDLPLPEGTAERFAAEARTAAGSEYRVHTWEDRIPEEWLGQYADLETRLTIDEPNADLAIEPDPWDADRVRAYDAQHAEAGKGYLITAVEHVPSGELVAMTMLLYAKDRPEVSEQETTVVLPDHRGHRLGMLVKAVNLQAHARVRPSTRRISTWNNENNPHMLAINVAFGFRPAGGAASFQGPVGG
;
A
#
# COMPACT_ATOMS: atom_id res chain seq x y z
N MET A 1 35.44 54.22 2.82
CA MET A 1 34.00 53.98 2.63
C MET A 1 33.86 52.89 1.61
N ILE A 2 33.77 51.65 2.05
CA ILE A 2 33.56 50.47 1.21
C ILE A 2 32.13 50.07 1.40
N ASN A 3 31.36 50.21 0.37
CA ASN A 3 29.94 49.88 0.33
C ASN A 3 29.81 48.39 0.00
N ASP A 4 29.51 47.59 1.01
CA ASP A 4 29.32 46.15 0.90
C ASP A 4 27.85 45.92 0.50
N ALA A 5 27.59 45.93 -0.79
CA ALA A 5 26.29 45.54 -1.34
C ALA A 5 26.25 44.02 -1.49
N ARG A 6 25.88 43.31 -0.41
CA ARG A 6 25.43 41.93 -0.52
C ARG A 6 24.07 41.91 -1.25
N THR A 7 24.14 41.71 -2.54
CA THR A 7 22.95 41.36 -3.35
C THR A 7 22.54 39.95 -2.94
N ASP A 8 21.51 39.89 -2.10
CA ASP A 8 20.80 38.65 -1.78
C ASP A 8 20.03 38.24 -3.05
N VAL A 9 20.67 37.46 -3.91
CA VAL A 9 20.01 36.79 -5.01
C VAL A 9 19.32 35.57 -4.38
N ALA A 10 18.14 35.78 -3.81
CA ALA A 10 17.18 34.71 -3.59
C ALA A 10 16.86 34.13 -4.99
N ALA A 11 17.57 33.05 -5.35
CA ALA A 11 17.21 32.25 -6.50
C ALA A 11 15.75 31.86 -6.31
N HIS A 12 14.85 32.42 -7.12
CA HIS A 12 13.47 32.00 -7.18
C HIS A 12 13.48 30.50 -7.49
N ALA A 13 13.03 29.68 -6.54
CA ALA A 13 12.90 28.26 -6.79
C ALA A 13 12.02 28.09 -8.03
N ALA A 14 12.53 27.36 -9.02
CA ALA A 14 11.81 27.14 -10.29
C ALA A 14 10.51 26.35 -10.11
N TRP A 15 10.13 26.00 -8.88
CA TRP A 15 8.94 25.24 -8.50
C TRP A 15 8.28 25.83 -7.23
N ARG A 16 6.99 25.54 -7.07
CA ARG A 16 6.21 25.91 -5.88
C ARG A 16 5.40 24.72 -5.35
N VAL A 17 5.10 24.69 -4.06
CA VAL A 17 4.16 23.72 -3.45
C VAL A 17 2.76 24.34 -3.41
N ALA A 18 1.75 23.55 -3.78
CA ALA A 18 0.34 23.93 -3.73
C ALA A 18 -0.54 22.72 -3.36
N ASP A 19 -1.73 22.98 -2.86
CA ASP A 19 -2.74 21.95 -2.68
C ASP A 19 -3.14 21.41 -4.08
N ALA A 20 -3.31 20.09 -4.19
CA ALA A 20 -3.79 19.48 -5.44
C ALA A 20 -5.29 19.78 -5.60
N PRO A 21 -5.72 20.44 -6.69
CA PRO A 21 -7.13 20.64 -6.93
C PRO A 21 -7.85 19.31 -7.10
N HIS A 22 -9.06 19.20 -6.54
CA HIS A 22 -9.92 18.03 -6.72
C HIS A 22 -10.75 18.20 -7.99
N PRO A 23 -10.54 17.38 -9.04
CA PRO A 23 -11.32 17.46 -10.27
C PRO A 23 -12.64 16.73 -10.12
N ALA A 24 -13.68 17.22 -10.82
CA ALA A 24 -14.95 16.51 -10.91
C ALA A 24 -14.88 15.25 -11.78
N ALA A 25 -13.97 15.22 -12.75
CA ALA A 25 -13.69 14.09 -13.65
C ALA A 25 -12.26 14.21 -14.19
N LEU A 26 -11.71 13.12 -14.77
CA LEU A 26 -10.34 13.13 -15.27
C LEU A 26 -10.13 13.92 -16.56
N ASP A 27 -11.17 14.28 -17.25
CA ASP A 27 -11.14 15.18 -18.43
C ASP A 27 -11.39 16.65 -18.05
N ALA A 28 -11.66 16.96 -16.78
CA ALA A 28 -11.81 18.32 -16.29
C ALA A 28 -10.47 19.08 -16.29
N PRO A 29 -10.48 20.42 -16.45
CA PRO A 29 -9.25 21.23 -16.45
C PRO A 29 -8.40 21.05 -15.20
N GLU A 30 -9.00 20.80 -14.03
CA GLU A 30 -8.31 20.61 -12.75
C GLU A 30 -7.61 19.26 -12.63
N ALA A 31 -7.91 18.31 -13.50
CA ALA A 31 -7.37 16.95 -13.47
C ALA A 31 -5.85 16.86 -13.75
N TRP A 32 -5.24 17.98 -14.22
CA TRP A 32 -3.79 18.04 -14.45
C TRP A 32 -2.97 17.59 -13.24
N ALA A 33 -3.44 17.91 -12.03
CA ALA A 33 -2.73 17.54 -10.81
C ALA A 33 -2.76 16.01 -10.60
N TYR A 34 -3.91 15.35 -10.81
CA TYR A 34 -4.05 13.90 -10.64
C TYR A 34 -3.29 13.12 -11.72
N HIS A 35 -3.32 13.59 -12.98
CA HIS A 35 -2.48 13.03 -14.02
C HIS A 35 -0.99 13.20 -13.71
N GLY A 36 -0.61 14.37 -13.20
CA GLY A 36 0.77 14.65 -12.82
C GLY A 36 1.26 13.83 -11.63
N ILE A 37 0.41 13.63 -10.60
CA ILE A 37 0.70 12.75 -9.46
C ILE A 37 0.90 11.31 -9.96
N ALA A 38 -0.04 10.79 -10.76
CA ALA A 38 0.06 9.43 -11.31
C ALA A 38 1.34 9.22 -12.13
N GLU A 39 1.78 10.23 -12.89
CA GLU A 39 3.03 10.16 -13.64
C GLU A 39 4.27 10.20 -12.72
N VAL A 40 4.26 10.98 -11.64
CA VAL A 40 5.35 10.97 -10.63
C VAL A 40 5.44 9.61 -9.94
N GLU A 41 4.31 9.02 -9.55
CA GLU A 41 4.24 7.67 -8.98
C GLU A 41 4.81 6.63 -9.94
N ARG A 42 4.34 6.63 -11.19
CA ARG A 42 4.81 5.71 -12.23
C ARG A 42 6.33 5.79 -12.41
N LEU A 43 6.86 7.00 -12.54
CA LEU A 43 8.30 7.20 -12.72
C LEU A 43 9.11 6.82 -11.47
N SER A 44 8.53 7.02 -10.27
CA SER A 44 9.17 6.66 -9.00
C SER A 44 9.23 5.16 -8.84
N MET A 45 8.14 4.43 -9.18
CA MET A 45 8.10 2.95 -9.14
C MET A 45 9.09 2.34 -10.13
N ILE A 46 9.14 2.84 -11.36
CA ILE A 46 10.12 2.38 -12.36
C ILE A 46 11.56 2.62 -11.86
N ALA A 47 11.83 3.79 -11.27
CA ALA A 47 13.16 4.13 -10.78
C ALA A 47 13.57 3.31 -9.55
N GLU A 48 12.63 2.89 -8.70
CA GLU A 48 12.92 2.10 -7.50
C GLU A 48 12.85 0.60 -7.78
N PHE A 49 11.78 0.09 -8.39
CA PHE A 49 11.54 -1.34 -8.55
C PHE A 49 11.80 -1.88 -9.96
N GLY A 50 11.99 -1.01 -10.96
CA GLY A 50 12.19 -1.40 -12.34
C GLY A 50 10.90 -1.72 -13.10
N ASP A 51 9.74 -1.59 -12.46
CA ASP A 51 8.42 -1.79 -13.05
C ASP A 51 7.41 -0.72 -12.56
N GLU A 52 6.24 -0.67 -13.19
CA GLU A 52 5.15 0.25 -12.84
C GLU A 52 3.90 -0.49 -12.34
N ASP A 53 4.04 -1.76 -11.98
CA ASP A 53 2.91 -2.66 -11.67
C ASP A 53 1.99 -2.10 -10.59
N LEU A 54 2.57 -1.51 -9.52
CA LEU A 54 1.85 -0.95 -8.39
C LEU A 54 1.67 0.57 -8.45
N ALA A 55 2.02 1.20 -9.60
CA ALA A 55 1.88 2.65 -9.72
C ALA A 55 0.41 3.08 -9.66
N THR A 56 0.11 4.02 -8.77
CA THR A 56 -1.21 4.63 -8.61
C THR A 56 -1.65 5.32 -9.90
N ARG A 57 -2.87 5.05 -10.38
CA ARG A 57 -3.45 5.67 -11.57
C ARG A 57 -4.23 6.93 -11.19
N ALA A 58 -4.42 7.85 -12.13
CA ALA A 58 -5.23 9.05 -11.91
C ALA A 58 -6.68 8.71 -11.48
N ILE A 59 -7.25 7.62 -12.02
CA ILE A 59 -8.58 7.15 -11.62
C ILE A 59 -8.62 6.63 -10.18
N ASP A 60 -7.55 6.00 -9.67
CA ASP A 60 -7.46 5.58 -8.29
C ASP A 60 -7.45 6.79 -7.34
N LEU A 61 -6.77 7.88 -7.74
CA LEU A 61 -6.76 9.12 -6.99
C LEU A 61 -8.15 9.76 -6.95
N LEU A 62 -8.86 9.79 -8.08
CA LEU A 62 -10.20 10.36 -8.17
C LEU A 62 -11.19 9.54 -7.34
N ALA A 63 -11.26 8.24 -7.54
CA ALA A 63 -12.14 7.37 -6.79
C ALA A 63 -11.89 7.47 -5.28
N SER A 64 -10.62 7.49 -4.85
CA SER A 64 -10.29 7.63 -3.43
C SER A 64 -10.60 9.01 -2.85
N ALA A 65 -10.70 10.06 -3.66
CA ALA A 65 -11.11 11.39 -3.22
C ALA A 65 -12.64 11.55 -3.16
N ASN A 66 -13.38 10.76 -3.95
CA ASN A 66 -14.83 10.71 -3.91
C ASN A 66 -15.37 9.87 -2.73
N HIS A 67 -14.53 9.01 -2.13
CA HIS A 67 -14.88 8.09 -1.04
C HIS A 67 -14.01 8.33 0.20
N GLU A 68 -14.25 9.44 0.93
CA GLU A 68 -13.43 9.86 2.07
C GLU A 68 -14.05 9.60 3.45
N ASN A 69 -15.15 8.84 3.54
CA ASN A 69 -15.86 8.63 4.80
C ASN A 69 -14.99 7.94 5.88
N HIS A 70 -14.13 7.02 5.49
CA HIS A 70 -13.26 6.28 6.41
C HIS A 70 -11.80 6.73 6.35
N MET A 71 -11.36 7.23 5.18
CA MET A 71 -9.98 7.67 4.96
C MET A 71 -9.98 8.95 4.12
N ARG A 72 -9.70 10.09 4.75
CA ARG A 72 -9.51 11.36 4.05
C ARG A 72 -8.06 11.51 3.60
N ARG A 73 -7.88 12.13 2.43
CA ARG A 73 -6.56 12.29 1.81
C ARG A 73 -6.31 13.75 1.47
N ARG A 74 -5.35 14.37 2.16
CA ARG A 74 -4.89 15.73 1.86
C ARG A 74 -3.71 15.65 0.91
N ARG A 75 -3.92 16.06 -0.34
CA ARG A 75 -2.92 15.96 -1.42
C ARG A 75 -2.33 17.30 -1.77
N ILE A 76 -1.00 17.34 -1.91
CA ILE A 76 -0.23 18.49 -2.37
C ILE A 76 0.67 18.13 -3.53
N VAL A 77 1.02 19.11 -4.34
CA VAL A 77 1.91 18.96 -5.50
C VAL A 77 3.03 20.00 -5.46
N ALA A 78 4.21 19.61 -5.90
CA ALA A 78 5.27 20.53 -6.29
C ALA A 78 5.17 20.71 -7.80
N VAL A 79 5.05 21.95 -8.26
CA VAL A 79 4.76 22.30 -9.64
C VAL A 79 5.78 23.29 -10.16
N GLU A 80 6.27 23.08 -11.38
CA GLU A 80 7.00 24.06 -12.18
C GLU A 80 6.28 24.35 -13.50
N ASP A 81 6.65 25.41 -14.19
CA ASP A 81 6.11 25.69 -15.51
C ASP A 81 6.72 24.72 -16.53
N GLY A 82 5.86 23.94 -17.18
CA GLY A 82 6.26 23.04 -18.26
C GLY A 82 6.62 23.78 -19.56
N PRO A 83 7.13 23.05 -20.55
CA PRO A 83 7.61 23.64 -21.82
C PRO A 83 6.58 24.51 -22.55
N ASP A 84 5.29 24.18 -22.42
CA ASP A 84 4.16 24.88 -23.05
C ASP A 84 3.44 25.83 -22.09
N GLY A 85 4.05 26.14 -20.93
CA GLY A 85 3.42 26.95 -19.88
C GLY A 85 2.35 26.20 -19.09
N ALA A 86 2.09 24.94 -19.38
CA ALA A 86 1.19 24.10 -18.59
C ALA A 86 1.86 23.66 -17.26
N PRO A 87 1.09 23.43 -16.18
CA PRO A 87 1.67 22.97 -14.93
C PRO A 87 2.32 21.60 -15.08
N LEU A 88 3.60 21.47 -14.69
CA LEU A 88 4.31 20.20 -14.62
C LEU A 88 4.48 19.79 -13.16
N VAL A 89 3.86 18.67 -12.77
CA VAL A 89 4.04 18.11 -11.42
C VAL A 89 5.42 17.43 -11.36
N VAL A 90 6.29 17.94 -10.49
CA VAL A 90 7.65 17.45 -10.28
C VAL A 90 7.83 16.69 -8.98
N GLY A 91 6.82 16.73 -8.12
CA GLY A 91 6.71 15.93 -6.91
C GLY A 91 5.32 16.07 -6.31
N HIS A 92 4.96 15.17 -5.45
CA HIS A 92 3.72 15.26 -4.69
C HIS A 92 3.87 14.70 -3.29
N GLY A 93 2.90 15.01 -2.46
CA GLY A 93 2.75 14.42 -1.15
C GLY A 93 1.29 14.21 -0.80
N VAL A 94 1.03 13.24 0.07
CA VAL A 94 -0.30 12.98 0.60
C VAL A 94 -0.24 12.62 2.07
N ALA A 95 -1.20 13.13 2.86
CA ALA A 95 -1.48 12.68 4.20
C ALA A 95 -2.79 11.87 4.18
N HIS A 96 -2.70 10.61 4.55
CA HIS A 96 -3.84 9.74 4.78
C HIS A 96 -4.27 9.85 6.23
N LEU A 97 -5.54 10.13 6.45
CA LEU A 97 -6.12 10.46 7.75
C LEU A 97 -7.32 9.56 8.00
N TRP A 98 -7.19 8.66 8.97
CA TRP A 98 -8.31 7.85 9.41
C TRP A 98 -9.40 8.74 10.03
N MET A 99 -10.65 8.52 9.64
CA MET A 99 -11.79 9.34 10.07
C MET A 99 -12.62 8.67 11.17
N THR A 100 -12.55 7.35 11.27
CA THR A 100 -13.36 6.55 12.21
C THR A 100 -12.52 5.81 13.26
N SER A 101 -11.19 5.78 13.06
CA SER A 101 -10.20 5.14 13.95
C SER A 101 -8.92 5.96 13.96
N ASN A 102 -7.92 5.58 14.74
CA ASN A 102 -6.57 6.17 14.71
C ASN A 102 -6.54 7.72 14.64
N PRO A 103 -7.29 8.46 15.48
CA PRO A 103 -7.44 9.92 15.35
C PRO A 103 -6.15 10.69 15.63
N HIS A 104 -5.13 10.04 16.18
CA HIS A 104 -3.82 10.60 16.47
C HIS A 104 -2.83 10.43 15.32
N LEU A 105 -3.13 9.57 14.34
CA LEU A 105 -2.19 9.07 13.34
C LEU A 105 -2.43 9.67 11.96
N ALA A 106 -1.35 9.97 11.24
CA ALA A 106 -1.34 10.21 9.80
C ALA A 106 -0.31 9.30 9.14
N PHE A 107 -0.70 8.64 8.04
CA PHE A 107 0.27 8.00 7.14
C PHE A 107 0.63 9.00 6.05
N VAL A 108 1.93 9.29 5.87
CA VAL A 108 2.40 10.31 4.95
C VAL A 108 3.26 9.69 3.86
N HIS A 109 2.96 10.03 2.61
CA HIS A 109 3.75 9.62 1.47
C HIS A 109 4.25 10.83 0.68
N VAL A 110 5.49 10.77 0.19
CA VAL A 110 6.12 11.80 -0.64
C VAL A 110 6.89 11.15 -1.77
N ALA A 111 6.60 11.56 -3.00
CA ALA A 111 7.38 11.17 -4.16
C ALA A 111 7.87 12.40 -4.94
N VAL A 112 9.08 12.29 -5.50
CA VAL A 112 9.69 13.33 -6.35
C VAL A 112 10.16 12.68 -7.64
N ARG A 113 9.75 13.27 -8.76
CA ARG A 113 10.17 12.86 -10.11
C ARG A 113 11.68 12.62 -10.13
N PRO A 114 12.18 11.46 -10.56
CA PRO A 114 13.61 11.11 -10.45
C PRO A 114 14.57 12.19 -10.99
N SER A 115 14.23 12.83 -12.11
CA SER A 115 15.01 13.92 -12.71
C SER A 115 15.02 15.23 -11.91
N HIS A 116 14.15 15.33 -10.87
CA HIS A 116 14.00 16.55 -10.05
C HIS A 116 14.43 16.31 -8.58
N ARG A 117 14.95 15.13 -8.26
CA ARG A 117 15.49 14.81 -6.93
C ARG A 117 16.69 15.70 -6.59
N ARG A 118 17.01 15.85 -5.29
CA ARG A 118 18.14 16.66 -4.75
C ARG A 118 18.04 18.17 -5.01
N ARG A 119 16.83 18.68 -5.32
CA ARG A 119 16.54 20.09 -5.54
C ARG A 119 15.73 20.72 -4.39
N GLY A 120 15.64 20.06 -3.22
CA GLY A 120 14.90 20.54 -2.05
C GLY A 120 13.40 20.23 -2.06
N ILE A 121 12.84 19.72 -3.18
CA ILE A 121 11.39 19.49 -3.36
C ILE A 121 10.82 18.56 -2.28
N GLY A 122 11.46 17.41 -2.03
CA GLY A 122 11.00 16.48 -0.99
C GLY A 122 10.94 17.10 0.40
N SER A 123 11.93 17.91 0.79
CA SER A 123 11.93 18.61 2.08
C SER A 123 10.80 19.63 2.19
N ALA A 124 10.49 20.35 1.10
CA ALA A 124 9.39 21.32 1.08
C ALA A 124 8.02 20.63 1.15
N LEU A 125 7.85 19.50 0.46
CA LEU A 125 6.63 18.68 0.54
C LEU A 125 6.43 18.16 1.98
N VAL A 126 7.48 17.61 2.61
CA VAL A 126 7.42 17.15 4.00
C VAL A 126 7.04 18.29 4.95
N GLN A 127 7.63 19.48 4.78
CA GLN A 127 7.29 20.65 5.61
C GLN A 127 5.80 21.03 5.48
N ARG A 128 5.27 21.07 4.26
CA ARG A 128 3.86 21.40 4.04
C ARG A 128 2.92 20.32 4.57
N LEU A 129 3.28 19.03 4.39
CA LEU A 129 2.50 17.92 4.96
C LEU A 129 2.50 17.95 6.48
N ARG A 130 3.63 18.31 7.11
CA ARG A 130 3.69 18.48 8.56
C ARG A 130 2.70 19.54 9.05
N GLU A 131 2.60 20.68 8.37
CA GLU A 131 1.61 21.72 8.68
C GLU A 131 0.19 21.17 8.58
N ILE A 132 -0.14 20.49 7.48
CA ILE A 132 -1.45 19.85 7.26
C ILE A 132 -1.76 18.84 8.37
N VAL A 133 -0.83 17.97 8.73
CA VAL A 133 -1.02 16.96 9.75
C VAL A 133 -1.29 17.58 11.13
N VAL A 134 -0.61 18.69 11.46
CA VAL A 134 -0.88 19.49 12.67
C VAL A 134 -2.25 20.18 12.59
N GLU A 135 -2.60 20.81 11.47
CA GLU A 135 -3.91 21.41 11.23
C GLU A 135 -5.05 20.40 11.41
N GLU A 136 -4.83 19.12 11.00
CA GLU A 136 -5.77 18.01 11.15
C GLU A 136 -5.74 17.37 12.56
N GLY A 137 -4.99 17.94 13.50
CA GLY A 137 -4.94 17.52 14.90
C GLY A 137 -4.23 16.17 15.14
N ARG A 138 -3.41 15.71 14.17
CA ARG A 138 -2.65 14.45 14.32
C ARG A 138 -1.35 14.72 15.06
N THR A 139 -0.92 13.77 15.85
CA THR A 139 0.28 13.88 16.71
C THR A 139 1.41 12.95 16.29
N THR A 140 1.09 11.90 15.56
CA THR A 140 2.03 10.86 15.12
C THR A 140 1.97 10.69 13.60
N VAL A 141 3.13 10.52 12.99
CA VAL A 141 3.24 10.19 11.56
C VAL A 141 3.94 8.85 11.36
N ILE A 142 3.48 8.12 10.34
CA ILE A 142 4.16 6.97 9.76
C ILE A 142 4.49 7.31 8.32
N VAL A 143 5.70 6.93 7.88
CA VAL A 143 6.14 7.05 6.48
C VAL A 143 6.87 5.77 6.08
N ASP A 144 6.75 5.39 4.82
CA ASP A 144 7.51 4.29 4.25
C ASP A 144 8.65 4.79 3.36
N ALA A 145 9.77 4.11 3.43
CA ALA A 145 10.90 4.27 2.54
C ALA A 145 11.10 2.97 1.74
N ASP A 146 10.75 3.02 0.45
CA ASP A 146 10.82 1.88 -0.45
C ASP A 146 12.28 1.53 -0.82
N PHE A 147 12.52 0.24 -1.09
CA PHE A 147 13.79 -0.25 -1.59
C PHE A 147 13.61 -1.46 -2.52
N ALA A 148 14.41 -1.51 -3.59
CA ALA A 148 14.32 -2.55 -4.62
C ALA A 148 14.89 -3.91 -4.21
N SER A 149 15.82 -3.92 -3.24
CA SER A 149 16.50 -5.14 -2.78
C SER A 149 16.91 -5.00 -1.32
N GLU A 150 16.94 -6.13 -0.64
CA GLU A 150 17.54 -6.19 0.70
C GLU A 150 19.03 -5.78 0.63
N PRO A 151 19.51 -4.94 1.57
CA PRO A 151 20.89 -4.51 1.59
C PRO A 151 21.82 -5.65 2.04
N ASP A 152 23.04 -5.66 1.51
CA ASP A 152 24.11 -6.49 2.03
C ASP A 152 24.84 -5.77 3.17
N ALA A 153 24.58 -6.17 4.40
CA ALA A 153 25.20 -5.60 5.60
C ALA A 153 26.74 -5.71 5.63
N ALA A 154 27.34 -6.58 4.79
CA ALA A 154 28.78 -6.65 4.66
C ALA A 154 29.36 -5.57 3.75
N SER A 155 28.54 -4.99 2.86
CA SER A 155 28.97 -4.02 1.86
C SER A 155 28.54 -2.57 2.16
N GLU A 156 27.47 -2.37 2.95
CA GLU A 156 26.94 -1.04 3.27
C GLU A 156 26.32 -0.96 4.68
N PRO A 157 26.29 0.23 5.30
CA PRO A 157 25.59 0.43 6.58
C PRO A 157 24.08 0.16 6.43
N VAL A 158 23.53 -0.62 7.36
CA VAL A 158 22.11 -0.96 7.41
C VAL A 158 21.46 -0.48 8.70
N LEU A 159 20.15 -0.23 8.64
CA LEU A 159 19.29 -0.09 9.81
C LEU A 159 18.48 -1.37 9.96
N VAL A 160 18.36 -1.84 11.19
CA VAL A 160 17.55 -2.99 11.57
C VAL A 160 16.46 -2.50 12.52
N PRO A 161 15.18 -2.85 12.30
CA PRO A 161 14.11 -2.44 13.18
C PRO A 161 14.20 -3.14 14.55
N PRO A 162 13.49 -2.65 15.59
CA PRO A 162 13.47 -3.28 16.91
C PRO A 162 13.01 -4.75 16.89
N THR A 163 12.21 -5.14 15.89
CA THR A 163 11.76 -6.54 15.69
C THR A 163 12.93 -7.50 15.40
N GLY A 164 14.08 -6.99 14.96
CA GLY A 164 15.20 -7.81 14.50
C GLY A 164 14.98 -8.50 13.15
N SER A 165 13.87 -8.21 12.46
CA SER A 165 13.48 -8.87 11.19
C SER A 165 13.50 -7.87 10.05
N GLY A 166 14.24 -8.18 8.99
CA GLY A 166 14.49 -7.31 7.85
C GLY A 166 15.51 -6.21 8.13
N SER A 167 15.93 -5.53 7.08
CA SER A 167 16.84 -4.38 7.16
C SER A 167 16.68 -3.46 5.96
N VAL A 168 17.14 -2.22 6.08
CA VAL A 168 17.18 -1.25 4.99
C VAL A 168 18.53 -0.54 4.96
N ALA A 169 19.05 -0.21 3.77
CA ALA A 169 20.30 0.55 3.63
C ALA A 169 20.16 1.96 4.22
N ALA A 170 21.06 2.31 5.15
CA ALA A 170 20.99 3.58 5.88
C ALA A 170 21.18 4.81 4.97
N GLY A 171 21.84 4.64 3.81
CA GLY A 171 22.11 5.72 2.86
C GLY A 171 20.98 6.02 1.87
N LYS A 172 19.87 5.30 1.90
CA LYS A 172 18.74 5.55 0.98
C LYS A 172 18.11 6.93 1.21
N PRO A 173 17.75 7.64 0.12
CA PRO A 173 17.20 9.00 0.24
C PRO A 173 15.94 9.11 1.12
N GLY A 174 15.03 8.14 1.03
CA GLY A 174 13.83 8.06 1.89
C GLY A 174 14.17 7.87 3.36
N VAL A 175 15.11 6.97 3.65
CA VAL A 175 15.61 6.70 5.02
C VAL A 175 16.26 7.96 5.62
N LEU A 176 17.15 8.62 4.86
CA LEU A 176 17.80 9.86 5.30
C LEU A 176 16.78 10.98 5.53
N LEU A 177 15.74 11.06 4.70
CA LEU A 177 14.69 12.06 4.86
C LEU A 177 13.85 11.77 6.11
N ALA A 178 13.47 10.53 6.37
CA ALA A 178 12.75 10.12 7.58
C ALA A 178 13.57 10.43 8.85
N GLN A 179 14.83 10.01 8.90
CA GLN A 179 15.71 10.25 10.04
C GLN A 179 15.97 11.75 10.28
N LYS A 180 16.13 12.55 9.21
CA LYS A 180 16.29 14.01 9.30
C LYS A 180 15.07 14.69 9.96
N ASN A 181 13.89 14.09 9.83
CA ASN A 181 12.64 14.57 10.43
C ASN A 181 12.35 13.91 11.80
N GLY A 182 13.34 13.26 12.43
CA GLY A 182 13.24 12.70 13.78
C GLY A 182 12.44 11.39 13.84
N LEU A 183 12.15 10.76 12.70
CA LEU A 183 11.41 9.49 12.67
C LEU A 183 12.37 8.32 12.88
N ARG A 184 11.89 7.26 13.54
CA ARG A 184 12.64 6.04 13.84
C ARG A 184 12.08 4.87 13.06
N LEU A 185 12.96 3.97 12.62
CA LEU A 185 12.60 2.72 11.98
C LEU A 185 11.92 1.80 13.00
N GLU A 186 10.71 1.35 12.70
CA GLU A 186 9.93 0.44 13.54
C GLU A 186 9.71 -0.93 12.90
N LEU A 187 9.55 -0.97 11.56
CA LEU A 187 9.18 -2.18 10.85
C LEU A 187 9.82 -2.22 9.47
N VAL A 188 10.06 -3.43 8.96
CA VAL A 188 10.40 -3.67 7.55
C VAL A 188 9.40 -4.67 6.97
N ALA A 189 8.79 -4.29 5.85
CA ALA A 189 7.92 -5.15 5.05
C ALA A 189 8.64 -5.58 3.77
N ARG A 190 8.46 -6.85 3.40
CA ARG A 190 8.96 -7.43 2.16
C ARG A 190 7.91 -7.32 1.06
N ARG A 191 8.28 -6.76 -0.09
CA ARG A 191 7.58 -6.98 -1.35
C ARG A 191 7.99 -8.31 -1.92
N SER A 192 7.01 -9.14 -2.28
CA SER A 192 7.24 -10.41 -2.98
C SER A 192 6.43 -10.47 -4.26
N VAL A 193 6.95 -11.14 -5.27
CA VAL A 193 6.32 -11.28 -6.58
C VAL A 193 6.23 -12.75 -6.95
N LEU A 194 5.06 -13.15 -7.43
CA LEU A 194 4.78 -14.45 -8.02
C LEU A 194 4.67 -14.31 -9.54
N ASP A 195 5.54 -14.96 -10.28
CA ASP A 195 5.43 -15.04 -11.73
C ASP A 195 4.40 -16.10 -12.15
N LEU A 196 3.58 -15.77 -13.12
CA LEU A 196 2.53 -16.64 -13.65
C LEU A 196 2.79 -16.98 -15.14
N PRO A 197 2.28 -18.14 -15.63
CA PRO A 197 1.47 -19.12 -14.91
C PRO A 197 2.30 -19.93 -13.91
N LEU A 198 1.63 -20.43 -12.86
CA LEU A 198 2.24 -21.42 -11.97
C LEU A 198 2.55 -22.72 -12.76
N PRO A 199 3.54 -23.53 -12.30
CA PRO A 199 3.71 -24.88 -12.83
C PRO A 199 2.40 -25.66 -12.73
N GLU A 200 2.08 -26.40 -13.79
CA GLU A 200 0.84 -27.17 -13.92
C GLU A 200 0.57 -28.03 -12.67
N GLY A 201 -0.66 -28.02 -12.19
CA GLY A 201 -1.11 -28.78 -11.04
C GLY A 201 -0.66 -28.23 -9.67
N THR A 202 0.11 -27.14 -9.62
CA THR A 202 0.62 -26.63 -8.33
C THR A 202 -0.50 -26.14 -7.42
N ALA A 203 -1.39 -25.28 -7.91
CA ALA A 203 -2.49 -24.75 -7.10
C ALA A 203 -3.51 -25.86 -6.73
N GLU A 204 -3.77 -26.79 -7.66
CA GLU A 204 -4.62 -27.95 -7.45
C GLU A 204 -4.10 -28.85 -6.34
N ARG A 205 -2.81 -29.17 -6.38
CA ARG A 205 -2.15 -29.99 -5.36
C ARG A 205 -2.23 -29.35 -3.99
N PHE A 206 -1.86 -28.06 -3.86
CA PHE A 206 -1.94 -27.36 -2.58
C PHE A 206 -3.37 -27.26 -2.05
N ALA A 207 -4.36 -27.02 -2.93
CA ALA A 207 -5.77 -27.01 -2.53
C ALA A 207 -6.24 -28.38 -2.04
N ALA A 208 -5.85 -29.47 -2.71
CA ALA A 208 -6.21 -30.85 -2.32
C ALA A 208 -5.57 -31.23 -0.97
N GLU A 209 -4.27 -30.98 -0.81
CA GLU A 209 -3.56 -31.26 0.43
C GLU A 209 -4.14 -30.45 1.62
N ALA A 210 -4.43 -29.14 1.39
CA ALA A 210 -5.00 -28.29 2.40
C ALA A 210 -6.45 -28.68 2.76
N ARG A 211 -7.28 -29.07 1.80
CA ARG A 211 -8.63 -29.60 2.06
C ARG A 211 -8.58 -30.88 2.90
N THR A 212 -7.65 -31.80 2.59
CA THR A 212 -7.48 -33.01 3.37
C THR A 212 -7.10 -32.69 4.83
N ALA A 213 -6.19 -31.74 5.02
CA ALA A 213 -5.76 -31.32 6.36
C ALA A 213 -6.86 -30.54 7.13
N ALA A 214 -7.65 -29.74 6.44
CA ALA A 214 -8.78 -29.01 7.04
C ALA A 214 -9.90 -29.95 7.51
N GLY A 215 -10.21 -31.00 6.73
CA GLY A 215 -11.31 -31.93 7.01
C GLY A 215 -12.67 -31.43 6.50
N SER A 216 -13.73 -32.16 6.86
CA SER A 216 -15.08 -31.95 6.30
C SER A 216 -15.86 -30.80 6.96
N GLU A 217 -15.35 -30.23 8.05
CA GLU A 217 -16.02 -29.14 8.78
C GLU A 217 -15.82 -27.76 8.13
N TYR A 218 -15.01 -27.69 7.07
CA TYR A 218 -14.69 -26.44 6.40
C TYR A 218 -15.19 -26.44 4.96
N ARG A 219 -15.99 -25.40 4.63
CA ARG A 219 -16.54 -25.16 3.29
C ARG A 219 -15.92 -23.89 2.69
N VAL A 220 -15.53 -24.00 1.41
CA VAL A 220 -14.89 -22.88 0.69
C VAL A 220 -15.92 -22.14 -0.16
N HIS A 221 -15.94 -20.82 -0.06
CA HIS A 221 -16.69 -19.89 -0.89
C HIS A 221 -15.73 -19.04 -1.72
N THR A 222 -16.14 -18.63 -2.93
CA THR A 222 -15.38 -17.71 -3.77
C THR A 222 -16.34 -16.70 -4.39
N TRP A 223 -16.00 -15.41 -4.30
CA TRP A 223 -16.81 -14.31 -4.78
C TRP A 223 -15.96 -13.37 -5.64
N GLU A 224 -16.57 -12.80 -6.68
CA GLU A 224 -15.96 -11.81 -7.57
C GLU A 224 -16.71 -10.50 -7.45
N ASP A 225 -15.97 -9.39 -7.30
CA ASP A 225 -16.42 -8.00 -7.27
C ASP A 225 -17.50 -7.64 -6.21
N ARG A 226 -18.08 -8.61 -5.52
CA ARG A 226 -19.10 -8.35 -4.50
C ARG A 226 -19.27 -9.53 -3.54
N ILE A 227 -19.29 -9.21 -2.24
CA ILE A 227 -19.61 -10.19 -1.18
C ILE A 227 -21.12 -10.29 -1.04
N PRO A 228 -21.72 -11.53 -0.98
CA PRO A 228 -23.15 -11.71 -0.73
C PRO A 228 -23.60 -11.10 0.60
N GLU A 229 -24.85 -10.60 0.65
CA GLU A 229 -25.37 -9.88 1.83
C GLU A 229 -25.36 -10.73 3.10
N GLU A 230 -25.61 -12.04 2.99
CA GLU A 230 -25.59 -12.98 4.11
C GLU A 230 -24.22 -13.14 4.76
N TRP A 231 -23.11 -12.84 4.03
CA TRP A 231 -21.74 -12.93 4.52
C TRP A 231 -21.11 -11.59 4.88
N LEU A 232 -21.79 -10.49 4.60
CA LEU A 232 -21.20 -9.16 4.64
C LEU A 232 -20.69 -8.77 6.03
N GLY A 233 -21.48 -9.03 7.08
CA GLY A 233 -21.08 -8.74 8.47
C GLY A 233 -19.88 -9.57 8.91
N GLN A 234 -19.91 -10.87 8.63
CA GLN A 234 -18.81 -11.77 8.98
C GLN A 234 -17.52 -11.48 8.20
N TYR A 235 -17.65 -11.04 6.94
CA TYR A 235 -16.50 -10.57 6.17
C TYR A 235 -15.89 -9.31 6.80
N ALA A 236 -16.72 -8.35 7.22
CA ALA A 236 -16.28 -7.16 7.93
C ALA A 236 -15.56 -7.49 9.25
N ASP A 237 -16.03 -8.50 9.97
CA ASP A 237 -15.37 -9.00 11.18
C ASP A 237 -13.97 -9.56 10.88
N LEU A 238 -13.80 -10.29 9.76
CA LEU A 238 -12.49 -10.79 9.32
C LEU A 238 -11.54 -9.64 8.92
N GLU A 239 -12.03 -8.61 8.24
CA GLU A 239 -11.23 -7.41 7.95
C GLU A 239 -10.80 -6.69 9.23
N THR A 240 -11.72 -6.52 10.19
CA THR A 240 -11.38 -5.99 11.51
C THR A 240 -10.32 -6.83 12.20
N ARG A 241 -10.45 -8.16 12.13
CA ARG A 241 -9.51 -9.09 12.75
C ARG A 241 -8.12 -8.99 12.16
N LEU A 242 -7.99 -8.75 10.86
CA LEU A 242 -6.70 -8.53 10.21
C LEU A 242 -5.95 -7.39 10.88
N THR A 243 -6.61 -6.24 11.12
CA THR A 243 -5.97 -5.06 11.72
C THR A 243 -5.48 -5.31 13.16
N ILE A 244 -6.03 -6.33 13.83
CA ILE A 244 -5.64 -6.73 15.19
C ILE A 244 -4.49 -7.76 15.16
N ASP A 245 -4.54 -8.71 14.23
CA ASP A 245 -3.64 -9.85 14.18
C ASP A 245 -2.36 -9.61 13.39
N GLU A 246 -2.31 -8.55 12.59
CA GLU A 246 -1.11 -8.19 11.85
C GLU A 246 0.00 -7.73 12.82
N PRO A 247 1.22 -8.31 12.73
CA PRO A 247 2.30 -7.94 13.63
C PRO A 247 2.90 -6.58 13.24
N ASN A 248 2.31 -5.50 13.75
CA ASN A 248 2.68 -4.11 13.44
C ASN A 248 3.87 -3.57 14.26
N ALA A 249 4.58 -4.42 15.01
CA ALA A 249 5.65 -3.99 15.92
C ALA A 249 5.17 -2.90 16.90
N ASP A 250 5.95 -1.82 17.07
CA ASP A 250 5.61 -0.67 17.91
C ASP A 250 4.99 0.49 17.11
N LEU A 251 4.48 0.24 15.89
CA LEU A 251 3.71 1.25 15.17
C LEU A 251 2.44 1.60 15.94
N ALA A 252 2.15 2.89 16.06
CA ALA A 252 1.01 3.42 16.80
C ALA A 252 -0.33 3.22 16.07
N ILE A 253 -0.49 2.04 15.47
CA ILE A 253 -1.71 1.66 14.74
C ILE A 253 -2.64 0.94 15.71
N GLU A 254 -3.81 1.51 15.92
CA GLU A 254 -4.89 0.90 16.70
C GLU A 254 -5.82 0.09 15.79
N PRO A 255 -6.61 -0.86 16.34
CA PRO A 255 -7.60 -1.59 15.56
C PRO A 255 -8.50 -0.67 14.74
N ASP A 256 -8.75 -1.03 13.51
CA ASP A 256 -9.57 -0.26 12.56
C ASP A 256 -10.85 -1.04 12.22
N PRO A 257 -11.98 -0.80 12.94
CA PRO A 257 -13.18 -1.59 12.81
C PRO A 257 -13.83 -1.46 11.43
N TRP A 258 -14.28 -2.58 10.89
CA TRP A 258 -15.07 -2.65 9.68
C TRP A 258 -16.52 -3.04 10.00
N ASP A 259 -17.44 -2.55 9.21
CA ASP A 259 -18.84 -2.93 9.20
C ASP A 259 -19.32 -3.13 7.74
N ALA A 260 -20.57 -3.55 7.60
CA ALA A 260 -21.18 -3.80 6.30
C ALA A 260 -21.19 -2.57 5.39
N ASP A 261 -21.42 -1.39 5.95
CA ASP A 261 -21.46 -0.13 5.18
C ASP A 261 -20.07 0.23 4.66
N ARG A 262 -19.03 0.01 5.47
CA ARG A 262 -17.64 0.22 5.06
C ARG A 262 -17.22 -0.74 3.96
N VAL A 263 -17.62 -2.01 4.01
CA VAL A 263 -17.38 -2.97 2.92
C VAL A 263 -18.05 -2.49 1.63
N ARG A 264 -19.29 -2.01 1.68
CA ARG A 264 -19.98 -1.47 0.50
C ARG A 264 -19.35 -0.18 -0.03
N ALA A 265 -18.85 0.69 0.84
CA ALA A 265 -18.08 1.87 0.43
C ALA A 265 -16.78 1.48 -0.29
N TYR A 266 -16.09 0.45 0.21
CA TYR A 266 -14.90 -0.13 -0.45
C TYR A 266 -15.23 -0.70 -1.83
N ASP A 267 -16.32 -1.49 -1.95
CA ASP A 267 -16.81 -1.99 -3.23
C ASP A 267 -17.06 -0.85 -4.24
N ALA A 268 -17.74 0.22 -3.79
CA ALA A 268 -18.07 1.37 -4.62
C ALA A 268 -16.81 2.12 -5.09
N GLN A 269 -15.85 2.36 -4.19
CA GLN A 269 -14.57 2.99 -4.53
C GLN A 269 -13.79 2.17 -5.57
N HIS A 270 -13.73 0.85 -5.41
CA HIS A 270 -13.02 -0.01 -6.36
C HIS A 270 -13.71 -0.07 -7.71
N ALA A 271 -15.03 -0.15 -7.72
CA ALA A 271 -15.81 -0.11 -8.97
C ALA A 271 -15.58 1.19 -9.73
N GLU A 272 -15.58 2.36 -9.05
CA GLU A 272 -15.29 3.66 -9.65
C GLU A 272 -13.85 3.74 -10.18
N ALA A 273 -12.89 3.13 -9.47
CA ALA A 273 -11.50 3.03 -9.92
C ALA A 273 -11.30 2.03 -11.09
N GLY A 274 -12.35 1.38 -11.58
CA GLY A 274 -12.25 0.33 -12.60
C GLY A 274 -11.45 -0.90 -12.11
N LYS A 275 -11.45 -1.14 -10.80
CA LYS A 275 -10.86 -2.33 -10.18
C LYS A 275 -11.89 -3.43 -10.02
N GLY A 276 -11.40 -4.65 -9.88
CA GLY A 276 -12.15 -5.81 -9.46
C GLY A 276 -11.34 -6.59 -8.45
N TYR A 277 -11.99 -7.46 -7.72
CA TYR A 277 -11.35 -8.32 -6.75
C TYR A 277 -11.92 -9.73 -6.78
N LEU A 278 -11.13 -10.67 -6.29
CA LEU A 278 -11.50 -12.06 -6.11
C LEU A 278 -11.22 -12.46 -4.67
N ILE A 279 -12.28 -12.84 -3.94
CA ILE A 279 -12.18 -13.28 -2.55
C ILE A 279 -12.45 -14.78 -2.49
N THR A 280 -11.62 -15.49 -1.74
CA THR A 280 -11.91 -16.86 -1.29
C THR A 280 -11.98 -16.86 0.22
N ALA A 281 -13.10 -17.31 0.78
CA ALA A 281 -13.35 -17.42 2.20
C ALA A 281 -13.65 -18.87 2.61
N VAL A 282 -13.45 -19.20 3.89
CA VAL A 282 -13.76 -20.50 4.47
C VAL A 282 -14.77 -20.33 5.59
N GLU A 283 -15.88 -21.05 5.46
CA GLU A 283 -16.90 -21.24 6.49
C GLU A 283 -16.54 -22.46 7.33
N HIS A 284 -16.61 -22.31 8.65
CA HIS A 284 -16.66 -23.44 9.59
C HIS A 284 -18.10 -23.89 9.73
N VAL A 285 -18.47 -25.01 9.08
CA VAL A 285 -19.87 -25.48 8.93
C VAL A 285 -20.59 -25.67 10.27
N PRO A 286 -19.97 -26.24 11.32
CA PRO A 286 -20.64 -26.40 12.60
C PRO A 286 -21.09 -25.10 13.27
N SER A 287 -20.32 -24.02 13.14
CA SER A 287 -20.68 -22.70 13.70
C SER A 287 -21.42 -21.81 12.70
N GLY A 288 -21.29 -22.05 11.41
CA GLY A 288 -21.81 -21.18 10.34
C GLY A 288 -21.00 -19.87 10.21
N GLU A 289 -19.77 -19.83 10.69
CA GLU A 289 -18.93 -18.63 10.72
C GLU A 289 -17.87 -18.66 9.62
N LEU A 290 -17.56 -17.48 9.04
CA LEU A 290 -16.37 -17.30 8.21
C LEU A 290 -15.13 -17.22 9.12
N VAL A 291 -14.17 -18.09 8.87
CA VAL A 291 -12.99 -18.25 9.76
C VAL A 291 -11.65 -17.98 9.08
N ALA A 292 -11.67 -17.86 7.76
CA ALA A 292 -10.49 -17.50 6.97
C ALA A 292 -10.90 -16.84 5.67
N MET A 293 -10.06 -15.96 5.13
CA MET A 293 -10.22 -15.40 3.80
C MET A 293 -8.90 -14.99 3.17
N THR A 294 -8.93 -14.78 1.86
CA THR A 294 -7.87 -14.13 1.09
C THR A 294 -8.47 -13.34 -0.06
N MET A 295 -7.81 -12.25 -0.47
CA MET A 295 -8.26 -11.39 -1.57
C MET A 295 -7.14 -11.14 -2.57
N LEU A 296 -7.47 -11.24 -3.86
CA LEU A 296 -6.69 -10.71 -4.98
C LEU A 296 -7.42 -9.51 -5.58
N LEU A 297 -6.73 -8.38 -5.66
CA LEU A 297 -7.19 -7.14 -6.26
C LEU A 297 -6.55 -6.96 -7.64
N TYR A 298 -7.26 -6.38 -8.60
CA TYR A 298 -6.73 -6.12 -9.93
C TYR A 298 -7.40 -4.90 -10.59
N ALA A 299 -6.65 -4.17 -11.39
CA ALA A 299 -7.20 -3.16 -12.29
C ALA A 299 -7.68 -3.84 -13.58
N LYS A 300 -8.92 -3.53 -14.02
CA LYS A 300 -9.54 -4.18 -15.21
C LYS A 300 -8.82 -3.79 -16.49
N ASP A 301 -8.20 -2.61 -16.54
CA ASP A 301 -7.41 -2.07 -17.66
C ASP A 301 -5.93 -2.48 -17.63
N ARG A 302 -5.45 -3.18 -16.58
CA ARG A 302 -4.09 -3.74 -16.47
C ARG A 302 -4.16 -5.26 -16.29
N PRO A 303 -4.42 -6.03 -17.38
CA PRO A 303 -4.66 -7.47 -17.27
C PRO A 303 -3.43 -8.27 -16.83
N GLU A 304 -2.23 -7.73 -16.97
CA GLU A 304 -0.97 -8.43 -16.72
C GLU A 304 -0.59 -8.53 -15.24
N VAL A 305 -1.20 -7.73 -14.37
CA VAL A 305 -0.82 -7.64 -12.96
C VAL A 305 -2.02 -7.75 -12.04
N SER A 306 -1.79 -8.34 -10.87
CA SER A 306 -2.72 -8.36 -9.75
C SER A 306 -1.96 -8.19 -8.45
N GLU A 307 -2.67 -7.85 -7.38
CA GLU A 307 -2.13 -7.65 -6.06
C GLU A 307 -2.79 -8.61 -5.08
N GLN A 308 -1.98 -9.34 -4.33
CA GLN A 308 -2.45 -10.16 -3.23
C GLN A 308 -2.51 -9.28 -2.00
N GLU A 309 -3.71 -8.93 -1.64
CA GLU A 309 -4.03 -8.10 -0.49
C GLU A 309 -4.11 -8.95 0.79
N THR A 310 -5.24 -8.96 1.40
CA THR A 310 -5.54 -9.60 2.67
C THR A 310 -5.38 -11.12 2.64
N THR A 311 -4.89 -11.69 3.73
CA THR A 311 -5.05 -13.11 4.09
C THR A 311 -5.13 -13.21 5.61
N VAL A 312 -6.23 -13.72 6.13
CA VAL A 312 -6.45 -13.91 7.56
C VAL A 312 -7.02 -15.29 7.86
N VAL A 313 -6.63 -15.84 9.01
CA VAL A 313 -7.22 -17.06 9.61
C VAL A 313 -7.44 -16.79 11.08
N LEU A 314 -8.66 -16.95 11.56
CA LEU A 314 -9.00 -16.76 12.97
C LEU A 314 -8.14 -17.66 13.87
N PRO A 315 -7.69 -17.20 15.03
CA PRO A 315 -6.77 -17.93 15.91
C PRO A 315 -7.20 -19.36 16.22
N ASP A 316 -8.48 -19.57 16.55
CA ASP A 316 -9.02 -20.89 16.95
C ASP A 316 -9.08 -21.89 15.78
N HIS A 317 -8.91 -21.41 14.54
CA HIS A 317 -8.91 -22.21 13.32
C HIS A 317 -7.52 -22.32 12.67
N ARG A 318 -6.47 -21.82 13.33
CA ARG A 318 -5.08 -22.01 12.88
C ARG A 318 -4.64 -23.48 13.05
N GLY A 319 -3.63 -23.88 12.30
CA GLY A 319 -3.17 -25.27 12.30
C GLY A 319 -3.90 -26.20 11.29
N HIS A 320 -5.04 -25.80 10.76
CA HIS A 320 -5.83 -26.53 9.76
C HIS A 320 -5.46 -26.23 8.29
N ARG A 321 -4.32 -25.58 8.03
CA ARG A 321 -3.81 -25.17 6.69
C ARG A 321 -4.79 -24.27 5.91
N LEU A 322 -5.71 -23.57 6.58
CA LEU A 322 -6.73 -22.73 5.92
C LEU A 322 -6.12 -21.58 5.11
N GLY A 323 -5.02 -20.96 5.58
CA GLY A 323 -4.31 -19.92 4.80
C GLY A 323 -3.79 -20.44 3.46
N MET A 324 -3.25 -21.68 3.42
CA MET A 324 -2.85 -22.34 2.19
C MET A 324 -4.08 -22.66 1.31
N LEU A 325 -5.18 -23.13 1.92
CA LEU A 325 -6.40 -23.48 1.23
C LEU A 325 -7.03 -22.29 0.49
N VAL A 326 -7.22 -21.16 1.21
CA VAL A 326 -7.83 -19.98 0.58
C VAL A 326 -6.97 -19.44 -0.55
N LYS A 327 -5.65 -19.35 -0.39
CA LYS A 327 -4.74 -18.88 -1.44
C LYS A 327 -4.72 -19.81 -2.64
N ALA A 328 -4.65 -21.13 -2.44
CA ALA A 328 -4.63 -22.10 -3.53
C ALA A 328 -5.92 -22.05 -4.37
N VAL A 329 -7.09 -22.00 -3.70
CA VAL A 329 -8.39 -21.91 -4.39
C VAL A 329 -8.55 -20.58 -5.08
N ASN A 330 -8.11 -19.48 -4.45
CA ASN A 330 -8.17 -18.13 -5.04
C ASN A 330 -7.30 -18.04 -6.31
N LEU A 331 -6.08 -18.60 -6.31
CA LEU A 331 -5.20 -18.65 -7.48
C LEU A 331 -5.81 -19.49 -8.62
N GLN A 332 -6.49 -20.60 -8.32
CA GLN A 332 -7.22 -21.37 -9.34
C GLN A 332 -8.37 -20.57 -9.96
N ALA A 333 -9.13 -19.85 -9.14
CA ALA A 333 -10.20 -18.99 -9.62
C ALA A 333 -9.62 -17.81 -10.43
N HIS A 334 -8.56 -17.18 -9.95
CA HIS A 334 -7.86 -16.08 -10.61
C HIS A 334 -7.35 -16.48 -12.00
N ALA A 335 -6.74 -17.65 -12.16
CA ALA A 335 -6.26 -18.13 -13.45
C ALA A 335 -7.39 -18.27 -14.50
N ARG A 336 -8.64 -18.47 -14.06
CA ARG A 336 -9.83 -18.54 -14.94
C ARG A 336 -10.35 -17.17 -15.34
N VAL A 337 -10.43 -16.24 -14.37
CA VAL A 337 -11.00 -14.89 -14.63
C VAL A 337 -9.96 -13.92 -15.18
N ARG A 338 -8.66 -14.16 -14.92
CA ARG A 338 -7.54 -13.29 -15.33
C ARG A 338 -6.40 -14.08 -15.99
N PRO A 339 -6.64 -14.80 -17.11
CA PRO A 339 -5.63 -15.69 -17.73
C PRO A 339 -4.41 -14.94 -18.31
N SER A 340 -4.51 -13.63 -18.49
CA SER A 340 -3.42 -12.78 -19.00
C SER A 340 -2.48 -12.29 -17.91
N THR A 341 -2.78 -12.50 -16.63
CA THR A 341 -1.93 -12.04 -15.52
C THR A 341 -0.60 -12.79 -15.58
N ARG A 342 0.47 -12.01 -15.51
CA ARG A 342 1.86 -12.48 -15.53
C ARG A 342 2.52 -12.40 -14.16
N ARG A 343 2.06 -11.47 -13.31
CA ARG A 343 2.62 -11.25 -11.98
C ARG A 343 1.55 -10.95 -10.95
N ILE A 344 1.76 -11.47 -9.75
CA ILE A 344 1.03 -11.09 -8.55
C ILE A 344 2.05 -10.55 -7.56
N SER A 345 1.86 -9.32 -7.10
CA SER A 345 2.64 -8.71 -6.03
C SER A 345 1.95 -8.85 -4.68
N THR A 346 2.73 -8.93 -3.60
CA THR A 346 2.22 -8.89 -2.22
C THR A 346 3.23 -8.23 -1.30
N TRP A 347 2.74 -7.71 -0.18
CA TRP A 347 3.55 -7.17 0.89
C TRP A 347 3.31 -7.96 2.17
N ASN A 348 4.37 -8.23 2.91
CA ASN A 348 4.27 -8.89 4.21
C ASN A 348 5.35 -8.37 5.14
N ASN A 349 4.97 -8.13 6.37
CA ASN A 349 5.92 -7.77 7.42
C ASN A 349 6.93 -8.91 7.63
N GLU A 350 8.22 -8.57 7.69
CA GLU A 350 9.31 -9.55 7.85
C GLU A 350 9.21 -10.36 9.15
N ASN A 351 8.53 -9.84 10.15
CA ASN A 351 8.22 -10.53 11.39
C ASN A 351 6.95 -11.42 11.33
N ASN A 352 6.43 -11.73 10.12
CA ASN A 352 5.32 -12.66 9.89
C ASN A 352 5.77 -13.95 9.17
N PRO A 353 6.50 -14.86 9.85
CA PRO A 353 7.09 -16.03 9.23
C PRO A 353 6.06 -17.01 8.65
N HIS A 354 4.86 -17.06 9.23
CA HIS A 354 3.80 -17.95 8.74
C HIS A 354 3.31 -17.55 7.34
N MET A 355 3.06 -16.25 7.13
CA MET A 355 2.62 -15.77 5.82
C MET A 355 3.73 -15.85 4.78
N LEU A 356 4.96 -15.52 5.17
CA LEU A 356 6.13 -15.65 4.30
C LEU A 356 6.32 -17.10 3.85
N ALA A 357 6.17 -18.10 4.75
CA ALA A 357 6.30 -19.51 4.41
C ALA A 357 5.23 -19.97 3.39
N ILE A 358 3.99 -19.52 3.52
CA ILE A 358 2.92 -19.81 2.55
C ILE A 358 3.28 -19.21 1.19
N ASN A 359 3.69 -17.95 1.14
CA ASN A 359 4.04 -17.27 -0.11
C ASN A 359 5.24 -17.96 -0.80
N VAL A 360 6.29 -18.29 -0.06
CA VAL A 360 7.46 -19.03 -0.59
C VAL A 360 7.05 -20.39 -1.16
N ALA A 361 6.12 -21.11 -0.50
CA ALA A 361 5.63 -22.39 -1.01
C ALA A 361 4.94 -22.28 -2.39
N PHE A 362 4.25 -21.16 -2.67
CA PHE A 362 3.69 -20.87 -4.00
C PHE A 362 4.74 -20.40 -5.00
N GLY A 363 5.93 -20.03 -4.59
CA GLY A 363 7.00 -19.53 -5.45
C GLY A 363 7.10 -18.01 -5.49
N PHE A 364 6.46 -17.29 -4.56
CA PHE A 364 6.74 -15.87 -4.40
C PHE A 364 8.21 -15.65 -4.06
N ARG A 365 8.87 -14.76 -4.75
CA ARG A 365 10.27 -14.37 -4.53
C ARG A 365 10.36 -12.93 -4.05
N PRO A 366 11.36 -12.59 -3.22
CA PRO A 366 11.61 -11.21 -2.81
C PRO A 366 11.81 -10.29 -4.05
N ALA A 367 11.23 -9.11 -4.00
CA ALA A 367 11.30 -8.10 -5.07
C ALA A 367 11.39 -6.68 -4.49
N GLY A 368 12.04 -6.53 -3.35
CA GLY A 368 12.18 -5.28 -2.61
C GLY A 368 11.41 -5.25 -1.31
N GLY A 369 11.20 -4.08 -0.77
CA GLY A 369 10.49 -3.87 0.48
C GLY A 369 10.21 -2.41 0.78
N ALA A 370 9.64 -2.18 1.96
CA ALA A 370 9.43 -0.86 2.54
C ALA A 370 9.87 -0.87 4.01
N ALA A 371 10.53 0.21 4.40
CA ALA A 371 10.94 0.43 5.78
C ALA A 371 10.03 1.50 6.39
N SER A 372 9.23 1.11 7.41
CA SER A 372 8.26 1.98 8.07
C SER A 372 8.92 2.73 9.22
N PHE A 373 8.89 4.05 9.12
CA PHE A 373 9.41 4.99 10.12
C PHE A 373 8.27 5.70 10.82
N GLN A 374 8.39 5.87 12.13
CA GLN A 374 7.39 6.53 12.96
C GLN A 374 8.01 7.59 13.86
N GLY A 375 7.23 8.61 14.16
CA GLY A 375 7.59 9.61 15.15
C GLY A 375 6.54 10.72 15.34
N PRO A 376 6.78 11.64 16.29
CA PRO A 376 5.87 12.75 16.54
C PRO A 376 5.93 13.77 15.40
N VAL A 377 4.80 14.45 15.14
CA VAL A 377 4.71 15.52 14.13
C VAL A 377 5.51 16.74 14.53
N GLY A 378 5.76 16.96 15.82
CA GLY A 378 6.33 18.16 16.44
C GLY A 378 7.78 18.05 16.93
N GLY A 379 8.58 17.10 16.40
CA GLY A 379 9.99 16.96 16.77
C GLY A 379 10.91 18.04 16.14
#